data_bda12d5e73127e3c61f8ef7c3c092b8d
#
_entry.id   bda12d5e73127e3c61f8ef7c3c092b8d
#
_cell.length_a   1.000
_cell.length_b   1.000
_cell.length_c   1.000
_cell.angle_alpha   90.00
_cell.angle_beta   90.00
_cell.angle_gamma   90.00
#
_symmetry.space_group_name_H-M   'P 1'
#
loop_
_entity.id
_entity.type
_entity.pdbx_description
1 polymer ?
#
loop_
_entity_poly.entity_id
_entity_poly.type
_entity_poly.pdbx_seq_one_letter_code
_entity_poly.pdbx_strand_id
1 'polypeptide(L)'
;MTDPGWQQLLHGIAHADDSASLHRLRELVHDRMVARLPLQGTEQFYGELNDAHDAFVQRAIQLAQFELARLGRGVPPVPFAYLLFGSGGRREQTLLSDQDSGIIYADSLSQAEQEKSSQYFTALADRIVQLLLETGYPLCEGNVLSSNPEWCRSLSSWRVKLNGWFQEPAWEAVRYLLIVADSRCVYGETGLHDELKDDFYGDVIRQPIIVKRMLENTMKHKVLLNIFGQLLREQYGEDAGSIDIKYGAYIPMVNAIRLLAIEANLREASTLDRIRSLEKLGLVQPGEAAECIEIFLLFLRLRMMTTEKIENGQYTTNGKLSSSKLSKEMAEKLKNGLKLGKKLQRKVYRHTMSRL
;
A
#
# COMPACT_ATOMS: atom_id res chain seq x y z
N MET A 1 -3.45 -21.52 16.32
CA MET A 1 -2.78 -21.17 17.60
C MET A 1 -1.78 -20.09 17.32
N THR A 2 -1.90 -18.93 17.95
CA THR A 2 -0.96 -17.81 17.82
C THR A 2 0.36 -18.19 18.48
N ASP A 3 1.46 -18.05 17.76
CA ASP A 3 2.82 -18.33 18.23
C ASP A 3 3.18 -17.38 19.41
N PRO A 4 3.46 -17.90 20.63
CA PRO A 4 3.75 -17.07 21.81
C PRO A 4 4.91 -16.08 21.58
N GLY A 5 5.93 -16.48 20.85
CA GLY A 5 7.06 -15.60 20.54
C GLY A 5 6.70 -14.50 19.55
N TRP A 6 5.69 -14.68 18.70
CA TRP A 6 5.15 -13.62 17.85
C TRP A 6 4.41 -12.57 18.69
N GLN A 7 3.59 -13.01 19.64
CA GLN A 7 2.90 -12.11 20.56
C GLN A 7 3.87 -11.29 21.42
N GLN A 8 4.99 -11.88 21.85
CA GLN A 8 6.03 -11.15 22.57
C GLN A 8 6.69 -10.07 21.72
N LEU A 9 6.94 -10.33 20.42
CA LEU A 9 7.47 -9.31 19.52
C LEU A 9 6.50 -8.15 19.34
N LEU A 10 5.21 -8.41 19.06
CA LEU A 10 4.19 -7.37 18.95
C LEU A 10 4.04 -6.56 20.24
N HIS A 11 4.07 -7.23 21.40
CA HIS A 11 4.08 -6.56 22.70
C HIS A 11 5.31 -5.68 22.89
N GLY A 12 6.51 -6.18 22.52
CA GLY A 12 7.74 -5.40 22.54
C GLY A 12 7.67 -4.15 21.68
N ILE A 13 7.10 -4.24 20.46
CA ILE A 13 6.90 -3.10 19.57
C ILE A 13 5.99 -2.06 20.23
N ALA A 14 4.85 -2.50 20.78
CA ALA A 14 3.87 -1.61 21.41
C ALA A 14 4.43 -0.85 22.64
N HIS A 15 5.51 -1.36 23.27
CA HIS A 15 6.12 -0.80 24.48
C HIS A 15 7.54 -0.26 24.25
N ALA A 16 8.02 -0.19 23.01
CA ALA A 16 9.35 0.36 22.71
C ALA A 16 9.44 1.83 23.12
N ASP A 17 10.54 2.24 23.78
CA ASP A 17 10.70 3.58 24.35
C ASP A 17 11.27 4.58 23.34
N ASP A 18 11.90 4.11 22.27
CA ASP A 18 12.59 4.92 21.28
C ASP A 18 12.70 4.24 19.90
N SER A 19 13.12 5.01 18.89
CA SER A 19 13.34 4.53 17.52
C SER A 19 14.43 3.47 17.41
N ALA A 20 15.46 3.51 18.26
CA ALA A 20 16.54 2.53 18.27
C ALA A 20 16.02 1.14 18.72
N SER A 21 15.12 1.12 19.72
CA SER A 21 14.44 -0.11 20.15
C SER A 21 13.50 -0.64 19.07
N LEU A 22 12.75 0.25 18.38
CA LEU A 22 11.92 -0.13 17.24
C LEU A 22 12.76 -0.72 16.10
N HIS A 23 13.92 -0.13 15.80
CA HIS A 23 14.84 -0.63 14.78
C HIS A 23 15.29 -2.07 15.08
N ARG A 24 15.78 -2.32 16.31
CA ARG A 24 16.19 -3.68 16.73
C ARG A 24 15.04 -4.69 16.65
N LEU A 25 13.84 -4.30 17.08
CA LEU A 25 12.66 -5.17 16.99
C LEU A 25 12.27 -5.46 15.54
N ARG A 26 12.45 -4.48 14.64
CA ARG A 26 12.20 -4.68 13.21
C ARG A 26 13.17 -5.69 12.60
N GLU A 27 14.43 -5.66 12.96
CA GLU A 27 15.40 -6.69 12.53
C GLU A 27 14.98 -8.09 13.00
N LEU A 28 14.56 -8.24 14.27
CA LEU A 28 14.04 -9.50 14.80
C LEU A 28 12.78 -9.98 14.06
N VAL A 29 11.86 -9.08 13.73
CA VAL A 29 10.70 -9.39 12.90
C VAL A 29 11.14 -9.88 11.52
N HIS A 30 12.08 -9.18 10.88
CA HIS A 30 12.59 -9.55 9.55
C HIS A 30 13.20 -10.95 9.56
N ASP A 31 14.13 -11.24 10.46
CA ASP A 31 14.80 -12.55 10.55
C ASP A 31 13.79 -13.67 10.80
N ARG A 32 12.80 -13.43 11.68
CA ARG A 32 11.73 -14.39 11.95
C ARG A 32 10.83 -14.63 10.74
N MET A 33 10.44 -13.58 10.05
CA MET A 33 9.56 -13.69 8.87
C MET A 33 10.28 -14.39 7.72
N VAL A 34 11.56 -14.10 7.47
CA VAL A 34 12.36 -14.82 6.47
C VAL A 34 12.41 -16.32 6.76
N ALA A 35 12.62 -16.71 8.02
CA ALA A 35 12.63 -18.12 8.41
C ALA A 35 11.26 -18.82 8.22
N ARG A 36 10.15 -18.08 8.29
CA ARG A 36 8.78 -18.61 8.15
C ARG A 36 8.27 -18.65 6.72
N LEU A 37 8.86 -17.88 5.82
CA LEU A 37 8.41 -17.76 4.42
C LEU A 37 8.26 -19.13 3.70
N PRO A 38 9.15 -20.13 3.84
CA PRO A 38 8.99 -21.43 3.22
C PRO A 38 7.95 -22.33 3.90
N LEU A 39 7.58 -22.06 5.16
CA LEU A 39 6.80 -22.93 6.03
C LEU A 39 5.32 -22.54 6.14
N GLN A 40 4.97 -21.30 5.80
CA GLN A 40 3.67 -20.69 6.05
C GLN A 40 2.92 -20.37 4.76
N GLY A 41 1.59 -20.43 4.81
CA GLY A 41 0.73 -19.95 3.70
C GLY A 41 0.92 -18.45 3.47
N THR A 42 0.98 -18.03 2.22
CA THR A 42 1.31 -16.65 1.83
C THR A 42 0.34 -15.63 2.43
N GLU A 43 -0.95 -15.92 2.47
CA GLU A 43 -1.95 -14.99 3.02
C GLU A 43 -1.74 -14.76 4.53
N GLN A 44 -1.56 -15.83 5.29
CA GLN A 44 -1.29 -15.73 6.72
C GLN A 44 0.05 -15.02 6.99
N PHE A 45 1.08 -15.33 6.19
CA PHE A 45 2.38 -14.66 6.28
C PHE A 45 2.25 -13.15 6.10
N TYR A 46 1.54 -12.70 5.06
CA TYR A 46 1.32 -11.27 4.82
C TYR A 46 0.43 -10.63 5.89
N GLY A 47 -0.55 -11.36 6.41
CA GLY A 47 -1.36 -10.90 7.55
C GLY A 47 -0.49 -10.56 8.75
N GLU A 48 0.33 -11.51 9.21
CA GLU A 48 1.22 -11.34 10.36
C GLU A 48 2.27 -10.24 10.10
N LEU A 49 2.90 -10.21 8.93
CA LEU A 49 3.89 -9.17 8.59
C LEU A 49 3.28 -7.77 8.62
N ASN A 50 2.08 -7.59 8.05
CA ASN A 50 1.42 -6.29 8.03
C ASN A 50 0.84 -5.90 9.41
N ASP A 51 0.49 -6.86 10.28
CA ASP A 51 0.18 -6.57 11.69
C ASP A 51 1.41 -5.98 12.42
N ALA A 52 2.61 -6.50 12.16
CA ALA A 52 3.84 -5.93 12.71
C ALA A 52 4.13 -4.54 12.14
N HIS A 53 3.96 -4.31 10.83
CA HIS A 53 4.12 -2.98 10.23
C HIS A 53 3.15 -1.97 10.84
N ASP A 54 1.88 -2.35 11.03
CA ASP A 54 0.88 -1.50 11.67
C ASP A 54 1.29 -1.15 13.12
N ALA A 55 1.80 -2.13 13.89
CA ALA A 55 2.28 -1.90 15.26
C ALA A 55 3.47 -0.93 15.31
N PHE A 56 4.44 -1.03 14.38
CA PHE A 56 5.56 -0.08 14.27
C PHE A 56 5.06 1.34 13.98
N VAL A 57 4.15 1.50 13.02
CA VAL A 57 3.58 2.80 12.67
C VAL A 57 2.82 3.40 13.86
N GLN A 58 1.94 2.61 14.50
CA GLN A 58 1.18 3.05 15.66
C GLN A 58 2.10 3.50 16.81
N ARG A 59 3.18 2.74 17.07
CA ARG A 59 4.13 3.10 18.12
C ARG A 59 4.93 4.36 17.77
N ALA A 60 5.35 4.52 16.54
CA ALA A 60 6.04 5.74 16.09
C ALA A 60 5.15 6.99 16.26
N ILE A 61 3.84 6.88 15.98
CA ILE A 61 2.88 7.97 16.21
C ILE A 61 2.78 8.31 17.70
N GLN A 62 2.66 7.31 18.58
CA GLN A 62 2.58 7.51 20.03
C GLN A 62 3.85 8.17 20.59
N LEU A 63 5.04 7.74 20.12
CA LEU A 63 6.32 8.34 20.50
C LEU A 63 6.41 9.80 20.04
N ALA A 64 5.99 10.10 18.80
CA ALA A 64 5.97 11.47 18.29
C ALA A 64 5.05 12.37 19.12
N GLN A 65 3.83 11.90 19.45
CA GLN A 65 2.91 12.65 20.32
C GLN A 65 3.51 12.91 21.71
N PHE A 66 4.14 11.91 22.31
CA PHE A 66 4.79 12.04 23.61
C PHE A 66 5.94 13.05 23.57
N GLU A 67 6.78 13.01 22.55
CA GLU A 67 7.88 13.95 22.37
C GLU A 67 7.38 15.39 22.17
N LEU A 68 6.34 15.60 21.34
CA LEU A 68 5.75 16.94 21.15
C LEU A 68 5.19 17.49 22.45
N ALA A 69 4.50 16.66 23.24
CA ALA A 69 4.01 17.07 24.56
C ALA A 69 5.14 17.50 25.50
N ARG A 70 6.24 16.74 25.55
CA ARG A 70 7.44 17.10 26.34
C ARG A 70 8.11 18.39 25.88
N LEU A 71 8.03 18.72 24.59
CA LEU A 71 8.53 19.97 24.02
C LEU A 71 7.57 21.15 24.20
N GLY A 72 6.49 20.98 24.97
CA GLY A 72 5.51 22.04 25.24
C GLY A 72 4.57 22.36 24.08
N ARG A 73 4.52 21.51 23.04
CA ARG A 73 3.60 21.68 21.90
C ARG A 73 2.19 21.15 22.18
N GLY A 74 1.96 20.55 23.36
CA GLY A 74 0.67 20.03 23.79
C GLY A 74 0.31 18.68 23.18
N VAL A 75 -0.99 18.38 23.15
CA VAL A 75 -1.60 17.19 22.57
C VAL A 75 -2.34 17.56 21.26
N PRO A 76 -2.77 16.59 20.44
CA PRO A 76 -3.56 16.88 19.24
C PRO A 76 -4.74 17.82 19.56
N PRO A 77 -4.83 19.00 18.91
CA PRO A 77 -5.84 20.01 19.23
C PRO A 77 -7.24 19.60 18.77
N VAL A 78 -7.33 18.72 17.79
CA VAL A 78 -8.57 18.15 17.22
C VAL A 78 -8.37 16.67 16.91
N PRO A 79 -9.45 15.88 16.76
CA PRO A 79 -9.35 14.49 16.28
C PRO A 79 -8.63 14.39 14.95
N PHE A 80 -7.87 13.31 14.76
CA PHE A 80 -7.15 13.05 13.52
C PHE A 80 -7.08 11.56 13.20
N ALA A 81 -6.84 11.23 11.93
CA ALA A 81 -6.55 9.90 11.45
C ALA A 81 -5.19 9.89 10.72
N TYR A 82 -4.35 8.90 11.01
CA TYR A 82 -3.15 8.61 10.23
C TYR A 82 -3.45 7.54 9.20
N LEU A 83 -3.17 7.87 7.96
CA LEU A 83 -3.49 7.06 6.79
C LEU A 83 -2.25 6.40 6.23
N LEU A 84 -2.37 5.13 5.86
CA LEU A 84 -1.41 4.44 5.01
C LEU A 84 -1.97 4.34 3.59
N PHE A 85 -1.09 4.50 2.62
CA PHE A 85 -1.39 4.38 1.20
C PHE A 85 -0.63 3.21 0.57
N GLY A 86 -0.73 3.06 -0.74
CA GLY A 86 0.04 2.11 -1.50
C GLY A 86 -0.01 0.68 -0.93
N SER A 87 1.13 0.04 -0.77
CA SER A 87 1.21 -1.31 -0.19
C SER A 87 0.80 -1.35 1.28
N GLY A 88 1.02 -0.29 2.05
CA GLY A 88 0.59 -0.16 3.45
C GLY A 88 -0.93 -0.09 3.58
N GLY A 89 -1.57 0.71 2.75
CA GLY A 89 -3.03 0.78 2.69
C GLY A 89 -3.66 -0.55 2.32
N ARG A 90 -3.08 -1.28 1.38
CA ARG A 90 -3.57 -2.60 0.93
C ARG A 90 -3.17 -3.78 1.83
N ARG A 91 -2.33 -3.57 2.87
CA ARG A 91 -1.75 -4.64 3.71
C ARG A 91 -0.93 -5.65 2.89
N GLU A 92 -0.15 -5.13 1.95
CA GLU A 92 0.68 -5.89 1.00
C GLU A 92 2.15 -5.49 1.10
N GLN A 93 2.57 -4.93 2.24
CA GLN A 93 3.95 -4.54 2.51
C GLN A 93 4.87 -5.76 2.54
N THR A 94 6.08 -5.59 2.04
CA THR A 94 7.17 -6.56 2.15
C THR A 94 8.08 -6.15 3.31
N LEU A 95 9.14 -6.91 3.59
CA LEU A 95 10.13 -6.56 4.62
C LEU A 95 10.72 -5.15 4.39
N LEU A 96 10.86 -4.75 3.14
CA LEU A 96 11.37 -3.43 2.73
C LEU A 96 10.28 -2.67 1.98
N SER A 97 9.42 -2.05 2.73
CA SER A 97 8.44 -1.09 2.21
C SER A 97 8.82 0.31 2.64
N ASP A 98 8.68 1.24 1.72
CA ASP A 98 8.80 2.68 1.96
C ASP A 98 7.59 3.23 2.71
N GLN A 99 7.71 4.47 3.15
CA GLN A 99 6.64 5.19 3.80
C GLN A 99 5.71 5.78 2.74
N ASP A 100 4.46 5.30 2.69
CA ASP A 100 3.37 5.94 1.95
C ASP A 100 2.30 6.34 2.97
N SER A 101 2.20 7.62 3.34
CA SER A 101 1.35 8.03 4.47
C SER A 101 0.74 9.41 4.32
N GLY A 102 -0.33 9.65 5.10
CA GLY A 102 -0.98 10.96 5.21
C GLY A 102 -1.67 11.17 6.55
N ILE A 103 -2.03 12.42 6.83
CA ILE A 103 -2.84 12.80 7.99
C ILE A 103 -4.08 13.53 7.50
N ILE A 104 -5.22 13.16 8.08
CA ILE A 104 -6.46 13.90 8.00
C ILE A 104 -6.88 14.30 9.41
N TYR A 105 -7.18 15.56 9.65
CA TYR A 105 -7.62 16.05 10.95
C TYR A 105 -8.92 16.84 10.83
N ALA A 106 -9.69 16.86 11.90
CA ALA A 106 -10.98 17.57 11.95
C ALA A 106 -10.79 19.08 11.74
N ASP A 107 -11.78 19.72 11.15
CA ASP A 107 -11.79 21.17 10.99
C ASP A 107 -11.94 21.86 12.36
N SER A 108 -11.34 23.01 12.51
CA SER A 108 -11.47 23.84 13.71
C SER A 108 -12.51 24.95 13.50
N LEU A 109 -13.06 25.47 14.61
CA LEU A 109 -14.16 26.44 14.56
C LEU A 109 -13.73 27.85 14.13
N SER A 110 -12.46 28.20 14.37
CA SER A 110 -11.91 29.50 14.02
C SER A 110 -10.63 29.39 13.22
N GLN A 111 -10.30 30.45 12.48
CA GLN A 111 -9.05 30.50 11.69
C GLN A 111 -7.80 30.37 12.57
N ALA A 112 -7.79 30.98 13.75
CA ALA A 112 -6.67 30.90 14.69
C ALA A 112 -6.46 29.45 15.20
N GLU A 113 -7.54 28.71 15.48
CA GLU A 113 -7.48 27.30 15.86
C GLU A 113 -7.04 26.43 14.67
N GLN A 114 -7.48 26.75 13.46
CA GLN A 114 -7.06 26.06 12.23
C GLN A 114 -5.55 26.20 11.99
N GLU A 115 -5.01 27.39 12.16
CA GLU A 115 -3.55 27.66 12.06
C GLU A 115 -2.77 26.88 13.12
N LYS A 116 -3.26 26.86 14.36
CA LYS A 116 -2.66 26.09 15.46
C LYS A 116 -2.70 24.59 15.18
N SER A 117 -3.82 24.07 14.69
CA SER A 117 -3.95 22.66 14.29
C SER A 117 -2.99 22.31 13.17
N SER A 118 -2.90 23.15 12.13
CA SER A 118 -1.97 22.95 11.02
C SER A 118 -0.50 22.90 11.49
N GLN A 119 -0.09 23.83 12.37
CA GLN A 119 1.26 23.85 12.94
C GLN A 119 1.56 22.59 13.78
N TYR A 120 0.58 22.14 14.58
CA TYR A 120 0.75 20.94 15.38
C TYR A 120 0.90 19.70 14.51
N PHE A 121 -0.01 19.50 13.53
CA PHE A 121 0.01 18.31 12.68
C PHE A 121 1.19 18.29 11.72
N THR A 122 1.69 19.43 11.26
CA THR A 122 2.95 19.50 10.51
C THR A 122 4.11 18.98 11.38
N ALA A 123 4.24 19.49 12.61
CA ALA A 123 5.32 19.05 13.51
C ALA A 123 5.17 17.56 13.90
N LEU A 124 3.94 17.08 14.09
CA LEU A 124 3.66 15.67 14.37
C LEU A 124 4.07 14.80 13.19
N ALA A 125 3.67 15.17 11.98
CA ALA A 125 3.99 14.46 10.75
C ALA A 125 5.49 14.37 10.49
N ASP A 126 6.21 15.49 10.63
CA ASP A 126 7.68 15.53 10.49
C ASP A 126 8.35 14.56 11.47
N ARG A 127 7.89 14.55 12.74
CA ARG A 127 8.46 13.66 13.74
C ARG A 127 8.15 12.20 13.50
N ILE A 128 6.92 11.86 13.07
CA ILE A 128 6.55 10.49 12.71
C ILE A 128 7.41 9.98 11.55
N VAL A 129 7.54 10.76 10.47
CA VAL A 129 8.34 10.39 9.30
C VAL A 129 9.79 10.14 9.70
N GLN A 130 10.36 11.00 10.58
CA GLN A 130 11.72 10.84 11.06
C GLN A 130 11.88 9.57 11.94
N LEU A 131 10.95 9.30 12.87
CA LEU A 131 10.97 8.09 13.71
C LEU A 131 10.86 6.81 12.87
N LEU A 132 10.02 6.81 11.85
CA LEU A 132 9.90 5.69 10.93
C LEU A 132 11.16 5.50 10.09
N LEU A 133 11.80 6.59 9.64
CA LEU A 133 13.10 6.53 8.95
C LEU A 133 14.17 5.92 9.85
N GLU A 134 14.26 6.35 11.10
CA GLU A 134 15.18 5.82 12.13
C GLU A 134 14.87 4.34 12.42
N THR A 135 13.61 3.93 12.38
CA THR A 135 13.18 2.54 12.53
C THR A 135 13.55 1.67 11.32
N GLY A 136 13.91 2.30 10.17
CA GLY A 136 14.36 1.62 8.96
C GLY A 136 13.32 1.59 7.82
N TYR A 137 12.29 2.44 7.87
CA TYR A 137 11.38 2.64 6.74
C TYR A 137 11.88 3.77 5.85
N PRO A 138 12.37 3.52 4.63
CA PRO A 138 12.86 4.57 3.75
C PRO A 138 11.74 5.52 3.33
N LEU A 139 12.11 6.73 2.95
CA LEU A 139 11.19 7.72 2.42
C LEU A 139 10.64 7.29 1.05
N CYS A 140 9.38 7.64 0.78
CA CYS A 140 8.76 7.42 -0.52
C CYS A 140 9.39 8.32 -1.58
N GLU A 141 9.95 7.76 -2.65
CA GLU A 141 10.49 8.50 -3.80
C GLU A 141 9.43 9.40 -4.46
N GLY A 142 8.16 8.99 -4.42
CA GLY A 142 7.02 9.75 -4.93
C GLY A 142 6.55 10.88 -4.03
N ASN A 143 7.25 11.13 -2.90
CA ASN A 143 6.94 12.16 -1.91
C ASN A 143 5.49 12.07 -1.35
N VAL A 144 4.94 10.85 -1.26
CA VAL A 144 3.64 10.56 -0.62
C VAL A 144 3.89 10.34 0.87
N LEU A 145 4.18 11.41 1.58
CA LEU A 145 4.58 11.41 3.00
C LEU A 145 3.68 12.32 3.81
N SER A 146 3.32 11.92 5.01
CA SER A 146 2.54 12.76 5.93
C SER A 146 3.23 14.09 6.26
N SER A 147 4.57 14.19 6.18
CA SER A 147 5.31 15.44 6.31
C SER A 147 5.20 16.38 5.09
N ASN A 148 4.75 15.88 3.94
CA ASN A 148 4.43 16.74 2.81
C ASN A 148 3.06 17.39 3.02
N PRO A 149 2.93 18.73 2.94
CA PRO A 149 1.65 19.43 3.13
C PRO A 149 0.52 18.99 2.18
N GLU A 150 0.85 18.33 1.07
CA GLU A 150 -0.15 17.74 0.17
C GLU A 150 -0.93 16.60 0.84
N TRP A 151 -0.31 15.88 1.80
CA TRP A 151 -0.84 14.70 2.45
C TRP A 151 -1.15 14.90 3.95
N CYS A 152 -0.98 16.13 4.50
CA CYS A 152 -1.31 16.49 5.88
C CYS A 152 -2.28 17.67 5.87
N ARG A 153 -3.58 17.42 6.02
CA ARG A 153 -4.63 18.43 5.80
C ARG A 153 -5.82 18.24 6.74
N SER A 154 -6.57 19.32 6.98
CA SER A 154 -7.91 19.21 7.56
C SER A 154 -8.89 18.54 6.58
N LEU A 155 -9.99 18.02 7.08
CA LEU A 155 -11.00 17.34 6.28
C LEU A 155 -11.54 18.22 5.15
N SER A 156 -11.87 19.48 5.44
CA SER A 156 -12.33 20.44 4.41
C SER A 156 -11.24 20.71 3.36
N SER A 157 -9.99 20.84 3.79
CA SER A 157 -8.85 21.01 2.88
C SER A 157 -8.60 19.78 1.99
N TRP A 158 -8.80 18.58 2.53
CA TRP A 158 -8.77 17.33 1.76
C TRP A 158 -9.89 17.29 0.71
N ARG A 159 -11.11 17.70 1.07
CA ARG A 159 -12.26 17.80 0.14
C ARG A 159 -11.99 18.74 -1.02
N VAL A 160 -11.43 19.93 -0.73
CA VAL A 160 -11.03 20.89 -1.77
C VAL A 160 -10.00 20.29 -2.70
N LYS A 161 -8.99 19.63 -2.16
CA LYS A 161 -7.92 18.99 -2.94
C LYS A 161 -8.45 17.86 -3.81
N LEU A 162 -9.25 16.98 -3.23
CA LEU A 162 -9.88 15.85 -3.90
C LEU A 162 -10.74 16.34 -5.07
N ASN A 163 -11.59 17.34 -4.82
CA ASN A 163 -12.42 17.94 -5.85
C ASN A 163 -11.59 18.55 -6.99
N GLY A 164 -10.49 19.24 -6.68
CA GLY A 164 -9.56 19.76 -7.67
C GLY A 164 -9.00 18.66 -8.60
N TRP A 165 -8.63 17.51 -8.04
CA TRP A 165 -8.16 16.37 -8.84
C TRP A 165 -9.25 15.76 -9.73
N PHE A 166 -10.50 15.80 -9.29
CA PHE A 166 -11.64 15.37 -10.11
C PHE A 166 -11.98 16.37 -11.22
N GLN A 167 -11.86 17.66 -10.97
CA GLN A 167 -12.16 18.70 -11.96
C GLN A 167 -11.08 18.78 -13.05
N GLU A 168 -9.81 18.64 -12.66
CA GLU A 168 -8.67 18.69 -13.58
C GLU A 168 -7.88 17.37 -13.53
N PRO A 169 -8.39 16.28 -14.17
CA PRO A 169 -7.82 14.95 -14.09
C PRO A 169 -6.57 14.80 -14.97
N ALA A 170 -5.55 15.62 -14.69
CA ALA A 170 -4.22 15.45 -15.24
C ALA A 170 -3.61 14.12 -14.78
N TRP A 171 -2.55 13.67 -15.42
CA TRP A 171 -1.91 12.38 -15.13
C TRP A 171 -1.57 12.19 -13.65
N GLU A 172 -1.01 13.22 -13.03
CA GLU A 172 -0.62 13.19 -11.62
C GLU A 172 -1.83 13.18 -10.68
N ALA A 173 -2.86 13.99 -10.97
CA ALA A 173 -4.11 14.01 -10.23
C ALA A 173 -4.77 12.62 -10.22
N VAL A 174 -4.84 11.95 -11.38
CA VAL A 174 -5.37 10.57 -11.48
C VAL A 174 -4.53 9.59 -10.67
N ARG A 175 -3.21 9.72 -10.66
CA ARG A 175 -2.33 8.91 -9.82
C ARG A 175 -2.67 9.11 -8.33
N TYR A 176 -2.88 10.36 -7.89
CA TYR A 176 -3.26 10.68 -6.50
C TYR A 176 -4.65 10.12 -6.14
N LEU A 177 -5.62 10.20 -7.04
CA LEU A 177 -6.92 9.55 -6.83
C LEU A 177 -6.78 8.02 -6.64
N LEU A 178 -5.91 7.35 -7.40
CA LEU A 178 -5.63 5.93 -7.22
C LEU A 178 -4.91 5.62 -5.90
N ILE A 179 -4.08 6.54 -5.39
CA ILE A 179 -3.44 6.44 -4.08
C ILE A 179 -4.50 6.56 -2.97
N VAL A 180 -5.43 7.52 -3.07
CA VAL A 180 -6.54 7.67 -2.11
C VAL A 180 -7.47 6.46 -2.13
N ALA A 181 -7.72 5.86 -3.30
CA ALA A 181 -8.51 4.63 -3.39
C ALA A 181 -7.91 3.47 -2.56
N ASP A 182 -6.60 3.42 -2.41
CA ASP A 182 -5.89 2.41 -1.62
C ASP A 182 -5.66 2.83 -0.15
N SER A 183 -6.21 3.97 0.30
CA SER A 183 -6.01 4.45 1.66
C SER A 183 -6.68 3.58 2.72
N ARG A 184 -6.05 3.52 3.89
CA ARG A 184 -6.55 2.85 5.10
C ARG A 184 -6.14 3.65 6.35
N CYS A 185 -7.06 3.84 7.29
CA CYS A 185 -6.74 4.38 8.60
C CYS A 185 -6.01 3.32 9.43
N VAL A 186 -4.84 3.66 9.99
CA VAL A 186 -4.05 2.78 10.86
C VAL A 186 -4.01 3.28 12.31
N TYR A 187 -4.32 4.56 12.55
CA TYR A 187 -4.34 5.16 13.89
C TYR A 187 -5.30 6.36 13.93
N GLY A 188 -5.98 6.53 15.07
CA GLY A 188 -6.83 7.69 15.33
C GLY A 188 -8.29 7.49 14.93
N GLU A 189 -8.95 8.59 14.50
CA GLU A 189 -10.39 8.66 14.26
C GLU A 189 -10.76 8.17 12.86
N THR A 190 -11.23 6.92 12.76
CA THR A 190 -11.59 6.27 11.48
C THR A 190 -12.70 7.02 10.73
N GLY A 191 -13.64 7.67 11.44
CA GLY A 191 -14.73 8.43 10.82
C GLY A 191 -14.27 9.50 9.85
N LEU A 192 -13.12 10.17 10.11
CA LEU A 192 -12.54 11.16 9.19
C LEU A 192 -12.10 10.54 7.86
N HIS A 193 -11.55 9.32 7.92
CA HIS A 193 -11.17 8.57 6.71
C HIS A 193 -12.40 8.09 5.95
N ASP A 194 -13.44 7.62 6.66
CA ASP A 194 -14.67 7.14 6.05
C ASP A 194 -15.38 8.27 5.30
N GLU A 195 -15.45 9.49 5.87
CA GLU A 195 -15.96 10.67 5.18
C GLU A 195 -15.18 11.00 3.89
N LEU A 196 -13.84 10.96 3.94
CA LEU A 196 -13.01 11.17 2.74
C LEU A 196 -13.27 10.12 1.66
N LYS A 197 -13.47 8.85 2.07
CA LYS A 197 -13.82 7.76 1.13
C LYS A 197 -15.22 7.95 0.55
N ASP A 198 -16.19 8.41 1.34
CA ASP A 198 -17.54 8.71 0.86
C ASP A 198 -17.51 9.79 -0.23
N ASP A 199 -16.77 10.87 0.00
CA ASP A 199 -16.58 11.94 -0.97
C ASP A 199 -15.92 11.41 -2.25
N PHE A 200 -14.82 10.63 -2.11
CA PHE A 200 -14.12 10.03 -3.25
C PHE A 200 -15.04 9.17 -4.12
N TYR A 201 -15.76 8.22 -3.51
CA TYR A 201 -16.62 7.31 -4.27
C TYR A 201 -17.87 8.01 -4.83
N GLY A 202 -18.41 9.00 -4.11
CA GLY A 202 -19.49 9.85 -4.60
C GLY A 202 -19.13 10.59 -5.88
N ASP A 203 -17.91 11.10 -5.98
CA ASP A 203 -17.43 11.84 -7.15
C ASP A 203 -17.03 10.92 -8.31
N VAL A 204 -16.37 9.78 -8.06
CA VAL A 204 -16.01 8.81 -9.11
C VAL A 204 -17.24 8.33 -9.88
N ILE A 205 -18.32 7.99 -9.17
CA ILE A 205 -19.56 7.47 -9.78
C ILE A 205 -20.19 8.52 -10.72
N ARG A 206 -20.06 9.80 -10.39
CA ARG A 206 -20.66 10.91 -11.16
C ARG A 206 -19.86 11.28 -12.41
N GLN A 207 -18.63 10.83 -12.56
CA GLN A 207 -17.71 11.31 -13.59
C GLN A 207 -17.05 10.16 -14.38
N PRO A 208 -17.74 9.62 -15.42
CA PRO A 208 -17.19 8.52 -16.24
C PRO A 208 -15.81 8.81 -16.85
N ILE A 209 -15.52 10.10 -17.14
CA ILE A 209 -14.21 10.50 -17.68
C ILE A 209 -13.05 10.16 -16.72
N ILE A 210 -13.29 10.23 -15.39
CA ILE A 210 -12.29 9.88 -14.38
C ILE A 210 -11.94 8.39 -14.47
N VAL A 211 -12.95 7.53 -14.57
CA VAL A 211 -12.76 6.09 -14.71
C VAL A 211 -11.94 5.75 -15.96
N LYS A 212 -12.22 6.47 -17.07
CA LYS A 212 -11.42 6.34 -18.29
C LYS A 212 -9.95 6.74 -18.07
N ARG A 213 -9.70 7.85 -17.38
CA ARG A 213 -8.33 8.29 -17.05
C ARG A 213 -7.63 7.31 -16.10
N MET A 214 -8.36 6.74 -15.14
CA MET A 214 -7.85 5.67 -14.26
C MET A 214 -7.50 4.41 -15.07
N LEU A 215 -8.32 4.06 -16.07
CA LEU A 215 -8.01 2.96 -16.99
C LEU A 215 -6.72 3.21 -17.76
N GLU A 216 -6.54 4.39 -18.36
CA GLU A 216 -5.32 4.78 -19.08
C GLU A 216 -4.08 4.64 -18.18
N ASN A 217 -4.17 5.10 -16.92
CA ASN A 217 -3.11 4.94 -15.93
C ASN A 217 -2.85 3.45 -15.60
N THR A 218 -3.91 2.68 -15.38
CA THR A 218 -3.85 1.23 -15.09
C THR A 218 -3.15 0.45 -16.21
N MET A 219 -3.42 0.81 -17.48
CA MET A 219 -2.89 0.10 -18.64
C MET A 219 -1.44 0.45 -18.97
N LYS A 220 -0.81 1.41 -18.27
CA LYS A 220 0.61 1.77 -18.45
C LYS A 220 1.54 0.61 -18.10
N HIS A 221 1.26 -0.11 -17.02
CA HIS A 221 2.06 -1.27 -16.62
C HIS A 221 1.57 -2.52 -17.34
N LYS A 222 2.41 -3.02 -18.24
CA LYS A 222 2.12 -4.20 -19.04
C LYS A 222 2.68 -5.46 -18.37
N VAL A 223 1.94 -6.54 -18.48
CA VAL A 223 2.38 -7.86 -18.05
C VAL A 223 3.61 -8.31 -18.85
N LEU A 224 4.62 -8.87 -18.18
CA LEU A 224 5.89 -9.29 -18.78
C LEU A 224 5.81 -10.61 -19.56
N LEU A 225 4.99 -10.62 -20.61
CA LEU A 225 4.91 -11.72 -21.59
C LEU A 225 5.09 -11.17 -23.00
N ASN A 226 5.97 -11.79 -23.77
CA ASN A 226 6.07 -11.52 -25.20
C ASN A 226 4.86 -12.06 -25.98
N ILE A 227 4.84 -11.88 -27.30
CA ILE A 227 3.75 -12.35 -28.18
C ILE A 227 3.63 -13.86 -28.21
N PHE A 228 4.71 -14.60 -27.94
CA PHE A 228 4.77 -16.05 -27.87
C PHE A 228 4.44 -16.60 -26.47
N GLY A 229 4.08 -15.74 -25.50
CA GLY A 229 3.79 -16.12 -24.13
C GLY A 229 5.01 -16.55 -23.32
N GLN A 230 6.20 -16.11 -23.70
CA GLN A 230 7.43 -16.33 -22.95
C GLN A 230 7.67 -15.19 -21.97
N LEU A 231 8.31 -15.50 -20.83
CA LEU A 231 8.68 -14.51 -19.81
C LEU A 231 9.72 -13.54 -20.40
N LEU A 232 9.41 -12.26 -20.31
CA LEU A 232 10.38 -11.20 -20.58
C LEU A 232 11.33 -11.08 -19.39
N ARG A 233 12.62 -11.04 -19.68
CA ARG A 233 13.71 -10.90 -18.70
C ARG A 233 14.49 -9.65 -19.01
N GLU A 234 15.11 -9.07 -17.98
CA GLU A 234 16.09 -8.00 -18.17
C GLU A 234 17.25 -8.48 -19.04
N GLN A 235 17.57 -7.69 -20.04
CA GLN A 235 18.58 -8.10 -21.03
C GLN A 235 19.98 -7.59 -20.69
N TYR A 236 20.10 -6.50 -19.93
CA TYR A 236 21.35 -5.77 -19.69
C TYR A 236 21.50 -5.38 -18.21
N GLY A 237 22.74 -5.06 -17.82
CA GLY A 237 23.09 -4.57 -16.48
C GLY A 237 23.20 -5.68 -15.43
N GLU A 238 23.30 -5.27 -14.18
CA GLU A 238 23.47 -6.18 -13.04
C GLU A 238 22.29 -7.12 -12.86
N ASP A 239 21.10 -6.73 -13.29
CA ASP A 239 19.87 -7.51 -13.22
C ASP A 239 19.64 -8.42 -14.44
N ALA A 240 20.62 -8.59 -15.33
CA ALA A 240 20.45 -9.40 -16.54
C ALA A 240 19.98 -10.84 -16.20
N GLY A 241 18.93 -11.29 -16.89
CA GLY A 241 18.28 -12.59 -16.63
C GLY A 241 17.22 -12.57 -15.54
N SER A 242 17.04 -11.47 -14.80
CA SER A 242 16.02 -11.31 -13.78
C SER A 242 14.64 -10.97 -14.37
N ILE A 243 13.60 -11.21 -13.61
CA ILE A 243 12.21 -10.91 -13.95
C ILE A 243 11.69 -9.84 -12.98
N ASP A 244 11.18 -8.74 -13.51
CA ASP A 244 10.55 -7.69 -12.69
C ASP A 244 9.19 -8.16 -12.16
N ILE A 245 9.18 -8.62 -10.93
CA ILE A 245 7.96 -9.11 -10.26
C ILE A 245 7.06 -7.93 -9.85
N LYS A 246 7.66 -6.82 -9.42
CA LYS A 246 6.89 -5.66 -8.93
C LYS A 246 6.04 -5.04 -10.03
N TYR A 247 6.67 -4.62 -11.13
CA TYR A 247 5.99 -3.87 -12.19
C TYR A 247 5.44 -4.74 -13.32
N GLY A 248 5.94 -5.95 -13.47
CA GLY A 248 5.56 -6.84 -14.55
C GLY A 248 4.54 -7.93 -14.19
N ALA A 249 4.32 -8.19 -12.90
CA ALA A 249 3.36 -9.19 -12.44
C ALA A 249 2.37 -8.60 -11.42
N TYR A 250 2.88 -8.11 -10.29
CA TYR A 250 2.06 -7.69 -9.16
C TYR A 250 1.26 -6.40 -9.46
N ILE A 251 1.90 -5.30 -9.84
CA ILE A 251 1.23 -4.01 -10.09
C ILE A 251 0.16 -4.10 -11.19
N PRO A 252 0.36 -4.77 -12.32
CA PRO A 252 -0.69 -4.95 -13.32
C PRO A 252 -1.97 -5.59 -12.76
N MET A 253 -1.84 -6.57 -11.86
CA MET A 253 -2.99 -7.23 -11.24
C MET A 253 -3.67 -6.34 -10.19
N VAL A 254 -2.89 -5.70 -9.30
CA VAL A 254 -3.41 -4.72 -8.33
C VAL A 254 -4.22 -3.63 -9.04
N ASN A 255 -3.66 -3.05 -10.10
CA ASN A 255 -4.30 -1.97 -10.84
C ASN A 255 -5.61 -2.41 -11.50
N ALA A 256 -5.63 -3.60 -12.10
CA ALA A 256 -6.82 -4.13 -12.75
C ALA A 256 -7.95 -4.41 -11.73
N ILE A 257 -7.63 -5.08 -10.62
CA ILE A 257 -8.61 -5.38 -9.56
C ILE A 257 -9.09 -4.09 -8.89
N ARG A 258 -8.19 -3.13 -8.62
CA ARG A 258 -8.54 -1.83 -8.05
C ARG A 258 -9.55 -1.09 -8.92
N LEU A 259 -9.33 -1.04 -10.23
CA LEU A 259 -10.26 -0.34 -11.13
C LEU A 259 -11.64 -1.00 -11.15
N LEU A 260 -11.73 -2.32 -11.22
CA LEU A 260 -13.00 -3.04 -11.12
C LEU A 260 -13.71 -2.77 -9.79
N ALA A 261 -12.95 -2.73 -8.68
CA ALA A 261 -13.50 -2.44 -7.36
C ALA A 261 -14.03 -1.00 -7.27
N ILE A 262 -13.29 -0.02 -7.82
CA ILE A 262 -13.73 1.37 -7.88
C ILE A 262 -15.03 1.49 -8.69
N GLU A 263 -15.10 0.88 -9.88
CA GLU A 263 -16.31 0.89 -10.73
C GLU A 263 -17.51 0.17 -10.08
N ALA A 264 -17.24 -0.76 -9.16
CA ALA A 264 -18.24 -1.47 -8.37
C ALA A 264 -18.58 -0.77 -7.04
N ASN A 265 -18.03 0.42 -6.78
CA ASN A 265 -18.21 1.15 -5.52
C ASN A 265 -17.75 0.38 -4.28
N LEU A 266 -16.72 -0.46 -4.41
CA LEU A 266 -16.13 -1.22 -3.33
C LEU A 266 -15.03 -0.41 -2.64
N ARG A 267 -15.11 -0.28 -1.32
CA ARG A 267 -14.27 0.61 -0.50
C ARG A 267 -13.06 -0.08 0.12
N GLU A 268 -12.98 -1.40 0.02
CA GLU A 268 -11.85 -2.19 0.49
C GLU A 268 -10.55 -1.70 -0.18
N ALA A 269 -9.47 -1.62 0.60
CA ALA A 269 -8.15 -1.28 0.09
C ALA A 269 -7.39 -2.54 -0.39
N SER A 270 -7.47 -3.65 0.36
CA SER A 270 -6.78 -4.90 0.08
C SER A 270 -7.20 -5.52 -1.26
N THR A 271 -6.23 -5.95 -2.07
CA THR A 271 -6.52 -6.60 -3.36
C THR A 271 -7.26 -7.93 -3.17
N LEU A 272 -6.92 -8.72 -2.16
CA LEU A 272 -7.62 -9.98 -1.86
C LEU A 272 -9.08 -9.72 -1.48
N ASP A 273 -9.35 -8.73 -0.64
CA ASP A 273 -10.71 -8.41 -0.21
C ASP A 273 -11.54 -7.85 -1.38
N ARG A 274 -10.94 -7.03 -2.23
CA ARG A 274 -11.56 -6.58 -3.49
C ARG A 274 -11.96 -7.75 -4.39
N ILE A 275 -11.10 -8.76 -4.57
CA ILE A 275 -11.44 -9.94 -5.37
C ILE A 275 -12.64 -10.68 -4.76
N ARG A 276 -12.63 -10.91 -3.44
CA ARG A 276 -13.72 -11.55 -2.72
C ARG A 276 -15.03 -10.77 -2.79
N SER A 277 -14.97 -9.45 -2.69
CA SER A 277 -16.15 -8.59 -2.80
C SER A 277 -16.70 -8.52 -4.22
N LEU A 278 -15.84 -8.50 -5.24
CA LEU A 278 -16.24 -8.61 -6.66
C LEU A 278 -16.92 -9.94 -6.96
N GLU A 279 -16.45 -11.05 -6.35
CA GLU A 279 -17.12 -12.36 -6.43
C GLU A 279 -18.51 -12.32 -5.81
N LYS A 280 -18.64 -11.79 -4.58
CA LYS A 280 -19.93 -11.66 -3.89
C LYS A 280 -20.96 -10.84 -4.67
N LEU A 281 -20.51 -9.84 -5.43
CA LEU A 281 -21.34 -9.05 -6.33
C LEU A 281 -21.63 -9.74 -7.68
N GLY A 282 -21.09 -10.94 -7.94
CA GLY A 282 -21.24 -11.65 -9.20
C GLY A 282 -20.50 -11.05 -10.40
N LEU A 283 -19.62 -10.05 -10.17
CA LEU A 283 -18.81 -9.39 -11.21
C LEU A 283 -17.61 -10.24 -11.64
N VAL A 284 -17.19 -11.14 -10.78
CA VAL A 284 -16.18 -12.17 -11.03
C VAL A 284 -16.78 -13.52 -10.66
N GLN A 285 -16.66 -14.52 -11.54
CA GLN A 285 -17.20 -15.86 -11.25
C GLN A 285 -16.35 -16.56 -10.18
N PRO A 286 -16.92 -17.46 -9.36
CA PRO A 286 -16.20 -18.11 -8.26
C PRO A 286 -14.91 -18.81 -8.69
N GLY A 287 -14.90 -19.52 -9.82
CA GLY A 287 -13.68 -20.15 -10.33
C GLY A 287 -12.61 -19.14 -10.78
N GLU A 288 -13.01 -18.01 -11.37
CA GLU A 288 -12.11 -16.92 -11.77
C GLU A 288 -11.57 -16.20 -10.52
N ALA A 289 -12.39 -16.00 -9.48
CA ALA A 289 -11.97 -15.38 -8.23
C ALA A 289 -10.94 -16.25 -7.49
N ALA A 290 -11.18 -17.56 -7.39
CA ALA A 290 -10.24 -18.50 -6.80
C ALA A 290 -8.89 -18.51 -7.54
N GLU A 291 -8.90 -18.53 -8.88
CA GLU A 291 -7.70 -18.44 -9.70
C GLU A 291 -6.96 -17.10 -9.49
N CYS A 292 -7.69 -15.99 -9.42
CA CYS A 292 -7.12 -14.67 -9.13
C CYS A 292 -6.45 -14.64 -7.75
N ILE A 293 -7.09 -15.19 -6.72
CA ILE A 293 -6.54 -15.26 -5.35
C ILE A 293 -5.24 -16.09 -5.34
N GLU A 294 -5.26 -17.30 -5.93
CA GLU A 294 -4.08 -18.18 -5.98
C GLU A 294 -2.90 -17.48 -6.67
N ILE A 295 -3.14 -16.87 -7.82
CA ILE A 295 -2.10 -16.18 -8.58
C ILE A 295 -1.62 -14.91 -7.86
N PHE A 296 -2.51 -14.16 -7.24
CA PHE A 296 -2.11 -12.99 -6.47
C PHE A 296 -1.23 -13.36 -5.26
N LEU A 297 -1.57 -14.42 -4.55
CA LEU A 297 -0.75 -14.96 -3.46
C LEU A 297 0.62 -15.44 -3.98
N LEU A 298 0.68 -16.05 -5.17
CA LEU A 298 1.97 -16.36 -5.81
C LEU A 298 2.78 -15.08 -6.08
N PHE A 299 2.18 -14.02 -6.63
CA PHE A 299 2.90 -12.77 -6.89
C PHE A 299 3.40 -12.12 -5.61
N LEU A 300 2.62 -12.14 -4.54
CA LEU A 300 3.05 -11.68 -3.22
C LEU A 300 4.26 -12.50 -2.72
N ARG A 301 4.21 -13.83 -2.82
CA ARG A 301 5.33 -14.69 -2.44
C ARG A 301 6.60 -14.40 -3.25
N LEU A 302 6.46 -14.26 -4.56
CA LEU A 302 7.59 -13.91 -5.44
C LEU A 302 8.16 -12.53 -5.12
N ARG A 303 7.31 -11.56 -4.74
CA ARG A 303 7.79 -10.25 -4.25
C ARG A 303 8.66 -10.37 -3.00
N MET A 304 8.27 -11.21 -2.04
CA MET A 304 9.11 -11.48 -0.86
C MET A 304 10.47 -12.07 -1.25
N MET A 305 10.50 -12.95 -2.26
CA MET A 305 11.74 -13.57 -2.75
C MET A 305 12.67 -12.60 -3.49
N THR A 306 12.20 -11.39 -3.84
CA THR A 306 13.07 -10.32 -4.39
C THR A 306 13.88 -9.61 -3.30
N THR A 307 13.57 -9.84 -2.03
CA THR A 307 14.32 -9.28 -0.91
C THR A 307 15.58 -10.10 -0.66
N GLU A 308 16.72 -9.45 -0.53
CA GLU A 308 18.02 -10.06 -0.29
C GLU A 308 18.67 -9.44 0.95
N LYS A 309 19.41 -10.25 1.70
CA LYS A 309 20.23 -9.78 2.82
C LYS A 309 21.64 -9.50 2.28
N ILE A 310 22.10 -8.26 2.40
CA ILE A 310 23.45 -7.87 1.94
C ILE A 310 24.50 -8.10 3.03
N GLU A 311 25.79 -7.95 2.69
CA GLU A 311 26.93 -8.32 3.56
C GLU A 311 26.93 -7.60 4.92
N ASN A 312 26.40 -6.38 5.00
CA ASN A 312 26.27 -5.64 6.28
C ASN A 312 25.05 -6.10 7.14
N GLY A 313 24.35 -7.16 6.74
CA GLY A 313 23.19 -7.68 7.44
C GLY A 313 21.86 -6.99 7.14
N GLN A 314 21.87 -5.90 6.40
CA GLN A 314 20.66 -5.20 5.98
C GLN A 314 19.97 -5.93 4.83
N TYR A 315 18.66 -5.70 4.70
CA TYR A 315 17.89 -6.20 3.58
C TYR A 315 17.82 -5.17 2.45
N THR A 316 17.80 -5.62 1.22
CA THR A 316 17.60 -4.80 0.01
C THR A 316 16.59 -5.45 -0.93
N THR A 317 15.96 -4.67 -1.79
CA THR A 317 15.10 -5.15 -2.87
C THR A 317 15.05 -4.15 -4.01
N ASN A 318 15.11 -4.64 -5.24
CA ASN A 318 14.83 -3.86 -6.46
C ASN A 318 13.55 -4.32 -7.16
N GLY A 319 12.78 -5.24 -6.52
CA GLY A 319 11.54 -5.80 -7.09
C GLY A 319 11.76 -6.82 -8.21
N LYS A 320 13.01 -7.18 -8.49
CA LYS A 320 13.39 -8.12 -9.54
C LYS A 320 13.85 -9.45 -8.93
N LEU A 321 13.45 -10.55 -9.54
CA LEU A 321 13.78 -11.90 -9.10
C LEU A 321 14.71 -12.56 -10.09
N SER A 322 15.89 -12.99 -9.63
CA SER A 322 16.81 -13.79 -10.45
C SER A 322 16.14 -15.08 -10.91
N SER A 323 16.27 -15.41 -12.18
CA SER A 323 15.72 -16.64 -12.74
C SER A 323 16.29 -17.91 -12.11
N SER A 324 17.48 -17.85 -11.50
CA SER A 324 18.09 -18.96 -10.76
C SER A 324 17.32 -19.31 -9.46
N LYS A 325 16.56 -18.37 -8.90
CA LYS A 325 15.70 -18.59 -7.72
C LYS A 325 14.34 -19.19 -8.08
N LEU A 326 13.99 -19.32 -9.36
CA LEU A 326 12.74 -19.89 -9.81
C LEU A 326 12.92 -21.38 -10.18
N SER A 327 12.20 -22.26 -9.46
CA SER A 327 12.05 -23.63 -9.94
C SER A 327 11.26 -23.67 -11.26
N LYS A 328 11.37 -24.76 -12.01
CA LYS A 328 10.60 -24.94 -13.25
C LYS A 328 9.08 -24.84 -12.99
N GLU A 329 8.62 -25.41 -11.90
CA GLU A 329 7.22 -25.35 -11.49
C GLU A 329 6.77 -23.92 -11.18
N MET A 330 7.56 -23.16 -10.41
CA MET A 330 7.26 -21.75 -10.11
C MET A 330 7.28 -20.88 -11.37
N ALA A 331 8.20 -21.13 -12.31
CA ALA A 331 8.25 -20.41 -13.57
C ALA A 331 7.00 -20.66 -14.43
N GLU A 332 6.50 -21.90 -14.49
CA GLU A 332 5.24 -22.21 -15.19
C GLU A 332 4.02 -21.60 -14.49
N LYS A 333 3.94 -21.64 -13.15
CA LYS A 333 2.88 -20.96 -12.39
C LYS A 333 2.91 -19.45 -12.61
N LEU A 334 4.08 -18.82 -12.58
CA LEU A 334 4.27 -17.40 -12.90
C LEU A 334 3.77 -17.08 -14.31
N LYS A 335 4.14 -17.87 -15.30
CA LYS A 335 3.73 -17.69 -16.69
C LYS A 335 2.19 -17.79 -16.87
N ASN A 336 1.57 -18.75 -16.18
CA ASN A 336 0.11 -18.88 -16.19
C ASN A 336 -0.57 -17.68 -15.47
N GLY A 337 -0.02 -17.26 -14.35
CA GLY A 337 -0.50 -16.06 -13.65
C GLY A 337 -0.38 -14.77 -14.48
N LEU A 338 0.70 -14.62 -15.25
CA LEU A 338 0.86 -13.49 -16.17
C LEU A 338 -0.15 -13.56 -17.34
N LYS A 339 -0.50 -14.74 -17.84
CA LYS A 339 -1.58 -14.91 -18.84
C LYS A 339 -2.93 -14.49 -18.27
N LEU A 340 -3.21 -14.89 -17.02
CA LEU A 340 -4.42 -14.45 -16.29
C LEU A 340 -4.43 -12.94 -16.12
N GLY A 341 -3.33 -12.33 -15.67
CA GLY A 341 -3.18 -10.86 -15.54
C GLY A 341 -3.48 -10.14 -16.86
N LYS A 342 -2.97 -10.65 -17.99
CA LYS A 342 -3.27 -10.11 -19.34
C LYS A 342 -4.74 -10.24 -19.72
N LYS A 343 -5.37 -11.38 -19.37
CA LYS A 343 -6.82 -11.61 -19.58
C LYS A 343 -7.63 -10.62 -18.74
N LEU A 344 -7.24 -10.44 -17.48
CA LEU A 344 -7.87 -9.50 -16.55
C LEU A 344 -7.78 -8.05 -17.04
N GLN A 345 -6.59 -7.58 -17.45
CA GLN A 345 -6.43 -6.24 -18.04
C GLN A 345 -7.34 -6.04 -19.26
N ARG A 346 -7.47 -7.02 -20.13
CA ARG A 346 -8.39 -6.96 -21.30
C ARG A 346 -9.87 -6.95 -20.88
N LYS A 347 -10.22 -7.69 -19.82
CA LYS A 347 -11.59 -7.69 -19.25
C LYS A 347 -11.93 -6.30 -18.71
N VAL A 348 -11.05 -5.73 -17.89
CA VAL A 348 -11.19 -4.36 -17.35
C VAL A 348 -11.34 -3.34 -18.46
N TYR A 349 -10.44 -3.36 -19.44
CA TYR A 349 -10.51 -2.45 -20.58
C TYR A 349 -11.88 -2.50 -21.29
N ARG A 350 -12.35 -3.72 -21.62
CA ARG A 350 -13.66 -3.90 -22.30
C ARG A 350 -14.82 -3.46 -21.41
N HIS A 351 -14.78 -3.81 -20.11
CA HIS A 351 -15.82 -3.44 -19.15
C HIS A 351 -15.94 -1.94 -19.03
N THR A 352 -14.83 -1.24 -18.76
CA THR A 352 -14.82 0.22 -18.63
C THR A 352 -15.25 0.91 -19.93
N MET A 353 -14.72 0.48 -21.09
CA MET A 353 -15.06 1.10 -22.39
C MET A 353 -16.51 0.87 -22.84
N SER A 354 -17.17 -0.19 -22.34
CA SER A 354 -18.59 -0.43 -22.64
C SER A 354 -19.55 0.42 -21.81
N ARG A 355 -19.06 1.11 -20.79
CA ARG A 355 -19.86 1.96 -19.87
C ARG A 355 -19.64 3.47 -20.11
N LEU A 356 -18.70 3.82 -20.99
CA LEU A 356 -18.42 5.18 -21.46
C LEU A 356 -19.25 5.52 -22.69
#